data_36907fc33f66ad56b4f8cc55b43d2a08
#
_entry.id   36907fc33f66ad56b4f8cc55b43d2a08
#
_cell.length_a   1.000
_cell.length_b   1.000
_cell.length_c   1.000
_cell.angle_alpha   90.00
_cell.angle_beta   90.00
_cell.angle_gamma   90.00
#
_symmetry.space_group_name_H-M   'P 1'
#
loop_
_entity.id
_entity.type
_entity.pdbx_description
1 polymer ?
#
loop_
_entity_poly.entity_id
_entity_poly.type
_entity_poly.pdbx_seq_one_letter_code
_entity_poly.pdbx_strand_id
1 'polypeptide(L)'
;MAKRTPAARKTLSQVNLAALGADRLADLLIQATVGDTNLKRRLKLELAAEVGAPDLALEIDKRLAALTASKTRVSWRKRPELIADLQVHRRMIVDRLAAADARLALDRLVAWFDLYPGLGGRVKDPKGELSGVFFDAADDLAVVASAVDVGEAAGVLAEAVETRLSEWGGWIGRAAPGLSVPLAGALLDRLTTGRARPTGRRALVVRKLADRAGDVAAWVASIPDEDRARPDIGAEIARRLALAGQAEQARAALDASRPRAPAAARWTTRSKPAPAPEPSDAWEAAEIAVLDAEGRTDEAQSARWIAFERTLAEAPLRAFLAKLADFDDVEALDRAFAHAARWHEATRGLAFLMAWPALREAAEMILARQAELRVASEDTALWSGRLQTRYPAAALALIRSRALLLARQGLGRSDEVHALSVEAASLAETPGVLDTLPAHAAFIDDLEAAAPGGSRRGWR
;
A
#
# COMPACT_ATOMS: atom_id res chain seq x y z
N MET A 1 20.90 -6.02 44.83
CA MET A 1 19.51 -5.63 44.49
C MET A 1 19.24 -4.24 45.05
N ALA A 2 19.03 -3.25 44.17
CA ALA A 2 18.73 -1.87 44.58
C ALA A 2 17.36 -1.81 45.28
N LYS A 3 17.30 -1.25 46.49
CA LYS A 3 16.04 -1.05 47.23
C LYS A 3 15.18 -0.03 46.45
N ARG A 4 14.03 -0.50 45.93
CA ARG A 4 13.02 0.36 45.28
C ARG A 4 12.52 1.43 46.25
N THR A 5 12.37 2.66 45.76
CA THR A 5 11.84 3.78 46.57
C THR A 5 10.37 3.54 46.94
N PRO A 6 9.86 4.05 48.07
CA PRO A 6 8.46 3.90 48.49
C PRO A 6 7.44 4.38 47.46
N ALA A 7 7.75 5.44 46.71
CA ALA A 7 6.93 5.94 45.63
C ALA A 7 6.81 4.96 44.45
N ALA A 8 7.89 4.27 44.09
CA ALA A 8 7.91 3.24 43.02
C ALA A 8 7.07 2.01 43.37
N ARG A 9 6.86 1.70 44.68
CA ARG A 9 5.98 0.61 45.16
C ARG A 9 4.51 0.90 45.08
N LYS A 10 4.09 2.18 44.98
CA LYS A 10 2.71 2.62 44.89
C LYS A 10 2.20 2.74 43.45
N THR A 11 3.09 2.65 42.45
CA THR A 11 2.70 2.72 41.05
C THR A 11 1.97 1.44 40.64
N LEU A 12 0.85 1.59 39.93
CA LEU A 12 0.11 0.46 39.36
C LEU A 12 0.94 -0.18 38.23
N SER A 13 1.64 -1.27 38.57
CA SER A 13 2.50 -2.02 37.64
C SER A 13 2.37 -3.52 37.90
N GLN A 14 2.61 -4.35 36.88
CA GLN A 14 2.57 -5.80 37.00
C GLN A 14 3.41 -6.33 38.16
N VAL A 15 4.63 -5.80 38.33
CA VAL A 15 5.55 -6.22 39.40
C VAL A 15 5.01 -5.88 40.79
N ASN A 16 4.41 -4.69 40.95
CA ASN A 16 3.86 -4.27 42.23
C ASN A 16 2.56 -5.02 42.57
N LEU A 17 1.75 -5.30 41.56
CA LEU A 17 0.54 -6.13 41.71
C LEU A 17 0.90 -7.58 42.06
N ALA A 18 1.84 -8.20 41.37
CA ALA A 18 2.30 -9.54 41.65
C ALA A 18 2.87 -9.67 43.09
N ALA A 19 3.45 -8.62 43.64
CA ALA A 19 3.93 -8.59 45.02
C ALA A 19 2.83 -8.65 46.10
N LEU A 20 1.54 -8.46 45.72
CA LEU A 20 0.42 -8.60 46.64
C LEU A 20 0.09 -10.07 46.99
N GLY A 21 0.56 -11.01 46.18
CA GLY A 21 0.26 -12.43 46.30
C GLY A 21 -1.05 -12.82 45.58
N ALA A 22 -1.17 -14.13 45.28
CA ALA A 22 -2.27 -14.68 44.48
C ALA A 22 -3.65 -14.48 45.14
N ASP A 23 -3.77 -14.77 46.43
CA ASP A 23 -5.05 -14.67 47.15
C ASP A 23 -5.60 -13.26 47.16
N ARG A 24 -4.72 -12.25 47.45
CA ARG A 24 -5.12 -10.85 47.46
C ARG A 24 -5.47 -10.34 46.07
N LEU A 25 -4.77 -10.79 45.04
CA LEU A 25 -5.11 -10.48 43.65
C LEU A 25 -6.43 -11.09 43.23
N ALA A 26 -6.70 -12.32 43.61
CA ALA A 26 -7.98 -12.99 43.35
C ALA A 26 -9.14 -12.23 43.97
N ASP A 27 -9.03 -11.82 45.24
CA ASP A 27 -10.05 -11.00 45.91
C ASP A 27 -10.28 -9.67 45.17
N LEU A 28 -9.23 -8.98 44.82
CA LEU A 28 -9.33 -7.71 44.09
C LEU A 28 -9.95 -7.87 42.70
N LEU A 29 -9.64 -8.95 41.99
CA LEU A 29 -10.23 -9.28 40.70
C LEU A 29 -11.73 -9.57 40.85
N ILE A 30 -12.14 -10.38 41.85
CA ILE A 30 -13.55 -10.65 42.12
C ILE A 30 -14.29 -9.34 42.42
N GLN A 31 -13.74 -8.50 43.27
CA GLN A 31 -14.32 -7.18 43.57
C GLN A 31 -14.43 -6.29 42.32
N ALA A 32 -13.43 -6.28 41.46
CA ALA A 32 -13.43 -5.51 40.21
C ALA A 32 -14.50 -5.98 39.21
N THR A 33 -14.94 -7.26 39.29
CA THR A 33 -16.05 -7.75 38.45
C THR A 33 -17.42 -7.24 38.86
N VAL A 34 -17.55 -6.62 40.03
CA VAL A 34 -18.80 -6.03 40.50
C VAL A 34 -19.08 -4.78 39.67
N GLY A 35 -20.07 -4.84 38.78
CA GLY A 35 -20.41 -3.79 37.84
C GLY A 35 -19.70 -3.85 36.46
N ASP A 36 -18.65 -4.66 36.30
CA ASP A 36 -17.99 -4.89 35.01
C ASP A 36 -18.28 -6.32 34.48
N THR A 37 -19.31 -6.39 33.66
CA THR A 37 -19.75 -7.65 33.05
C THR A 37 -18.73 -8.21 32.06
N ASN A 38 -17.97 -7.37 31.36
CA ASN A 38 -16.96 -7.80 30.41
C ASN A 38 -15.74 -8.40 31.12
N LEU A 39 -15.28 -7.77 32.19
CA LEU A 39 -14.21 -8.34 33.01
C LEU A 39 -14.61 -9.70 33.60
N LYS A 40 -15.85 -9.81 34.12
CA LYS A 40 -16.38 -11.08 34.63
C LYS A 40 -16.38 -12.18 33.57
N ARG A 41 -16.81 -11.87 32.33
CA ARG A 41 -16.78 -12.84 31.22
C ARG A 41 -15.34 -13.22 30.87
N ARG A 42 -14.44 -12.27 30.78
CA ARG A 42 -13.04 -12.53 30.48
C ARG A 42 -12.41 -13.48 31.50
N LEU A 43 -12.61 -13.24 32.79
CA LEU A 43 -12.09 -14.11 33.82
C LEU A 43 -12.68 -15.54 33.75
N LYS A 44 -13.99 -15.68 33.40
CA LYS A 44 -14.59 -16.99 33.16
C LYS A 44 -13.97 -17.72 31.97
N LEU A 45 -13.67 -17.02 30.87
CA LEU A 45 -13.01 -17.61 29.71
C LEU A 45 -11.58 -18.06 30.05
N GLU A 46 -10.82 -17.24 30.81
CA GLU A 46 -9.46 -17.63 31.27
C GLU A 46 -9.53 -18.89 32.17
N LEU A 47 -10.48 -18.97 33.14
CA LEU A 47 -10.67 -20.14 33.96
C LEU A 47 -11.08 -21.38 33.14
N ALA A 48 -11.96 -21.23 32.15
CA ALA A 48 -12.35 -22.31 31.26
C ALA A 48 -11.18 -22.80 30.40
N ALA A 49 -10.29 -21.89 29.98
CA ALA A 49 -9.08 -22.23 29.23
C ALA A 49 -8.10 -23.08 30.04
N GLU A 50 -8.01 -22.87 31.35
CA GLU A 50 -7.19 -23.72 32.25
C GLU A 50 -7.78 -25.14 32.45
N VAL A 51 -9.10 -25.31 32.28
CA VAL A 51 -9.75 -26.63 32.33
C VAL A 51 -9.47 -27.40 31.04
N GLY A 52 -9.64 -26.74 29.87
CA GLY A 52 -9.35 -27.35 28.58
C GLY A 52 -10.08 -26.71 27.41
N ALA A 53 -9.68 -27.11 26.19
CA ALA A 53 -10.26 -26.56 24.94
C ALA A 53 -11.78 -26.74 24.83
N PRO A 54 -12.39 -27.90 25.21
CA PRO A 54 -13.85 -28.07 25.15
C PRO A 54 -14.61 -27.11 26.08
N ASP A 55 -14.09 -26.88 27.30
CA ASP A 55 -14.72 -26.01 28.29
C ASP A 55 -14.64 -24.52 27.82
N LEU A 56 -13.50 -24.10 27.31
CA LEU A 56 -13.34 -22.78 26.70
C LEU A 56 -14.31 -22.61 25.54
N ALA A 57 -14.38 -23.58 24.63
CA ALA A 57 -15.29 -23.53 23.49
C ALA A 57 -16.75 -23.44 23.94
N LEU A 58 -17.16 -24.18 24.99
CA LEU A 58 -18.51 -24.13 25.54
C LEU A 58 -18.86 -22.74 26.11
N GLU A 59 -17.92 -22.07 26.80
CA GLU A 59 -18.15 -20.71 27.32
C GLU A 59 -18.24 -19.68 26.17
N ILE A 60 -17.42 -19.83 25.10
CA ILE A 60 -17.52 -19.04 23.88
C ILE A 60 -18.89 -19.26 23.24
N ASP A 61 -19.32 -20.49 23.01
CA ASP A 61 -20.59 -20.86 22.39
C ASP A 61 -21.79 -20.24 23.12
N LYS A 62 -21.81 -20.28 24.45
CA LYS A 62 -22.85 -19.62 25.26
C LYS A 62 -22.98 -18.15 24.94
N ARG A 63 -21.85 -17.48 24.76
CA ARG A 63 -21.86 -16.03 24.44
C ARG A 63 -22.29 -15.75 23.00
N LEU A 64 -21.77 -16.51 22.04
CA LEU A 64 -22.14 -16.37 20.63
C LEU A 64 -23.64 -16.61 20.45
N ALA A 65 -24.18 -17.67 21.07
CA ALA A 65 -25.61 -17.97 21.07
C ALA A 65 -26.45 -16.84 21.70
N ALA A 66 -26.03 -16.27 22.82
CA ALA A 66 -26.71 -15.15 23.44
C ALA A 66 -26.70 -13.89 22.55
N LEU A 67 -25.60 -13.62 21.84
CA LEU A 67 -25.50 -12.51 20.90
C LEU A 67 -26.38 -12.73 19.67
N THR A 68 -26.45 -13.97 19.16
CA THR A 68 -27.31 -14.36 18.02
C THR A 68 -28.79 -14.25 18.38
N ALA A 69 -29.20 -14.73 19.54
CA ALA A 69 -30.60 -14.71 19.99
C ALA A 69 -31.09 -13.31 20.33
N SER A 70 -30.21 -12.39 20.69
CA SER A 70 -30.60 -11.04 21.10
C SER A 70 -31.13 -10.24 19.90
N LYS A 71 -32.33 -9.66 20.06
CA LYS A 71 -32.94 -8.72 19.10
C LYS A 71 -32.86 -7.25 19.56
N THR A 72 -32.25 -7.01 20.71
CA THR A 72 -32.19 -5.67 21.31
C THR A 72 -31.27 -4.76 20.51
N ARG A 73 -31.73 -3.56 20.18
CA ARG A 73 -30.90 -2.51 19.57
C ARG A 73 -29.83 -2.05 20.55
N VAL A 74 -28.60 -1.90 20.04
CA VAL A 74 -27.46 -1.43 20.84
C VAL A 74 -27.30 0.07 20.65
N SER A 75 -27.43 0.82 21.76
CA SER A 75 -27.24 2.28 21.74
C SER A 75 -25.76 2.63 21.46
N TRP A 76 -25.51 3.84 20.97
CA TRP A 76 -24.14 4.34 20.73
C TRP A 76 -23.26 4.31 21.99
N ARG A 77 -23.86 4.46 23.18
CA ARG A 77 -23.14 4.41 24.48
C ARG A 77 -22.68 2.99 24.84
N LYS A 78 -23.44 1.97 24.42
CA LYS A 78 -23.13 0.56 24.70
C LYS A 78 -22.32 -0.11 23.56
N ARG A 79 -22.15 0.57 22.43
CA ARG A 79 -21.36 0.04 21.31
C ARG A 79 -19.90 -0.25 21.67
N PRO A 80 -19.15 0.65 22.35
CA PRO A 80 -17.77 0.35 22.75
C PRO A 80 -17.65 -0.88 23.66
N GLU A 81 -18.62 -1.07 24.57
CA GLU A 81 -18.67 -2.25 25.45
C GLU A 81 -18.89 -3.54 24.67
N LEU A 82 -19.80 -3.52 23.67
CA LEU A 82 -20.01 -4.65 22.75
C LEU A 82 -18.76 -4.95 21.91
N ILE A 83 -18.12 -3.94 21.36
CA ILE A 83 -16.88 -4.09 20.59
C ILE A 83 -15.78 -4.72 21.45
N ALA A 84 -15.59 -4.24 22.66
CA ALA A 84 -14.63 -4.80 23.60
C ALA A 84 -14.92 -6.28 23.93
N ASP A 85 -16.20 -6.64 24.13
CA ASP A 85 -16.63 -8.02 24.36
C ASP A 85 -16.34 -8.92 23.14
N LEU A 86 -16.64 -8.47 21.92
CA LEU A 86 -16.31 -9.19 20.69
C LEU A 86 -14.79 -9.41 20.54
N GLN A 87 -13.99 -8.38 20.82
CA GLN A 87 -12.53 -8.48 20.76
C GLN A 87 -11.94 -9.41 21.80
N VAL A 88 -12.54 -9.48 23.01
CA VAL A 88 -12.12 -10.44 24.03
C VAL A 88 -12.36 -11.87 23.55
N HIS A 89 -13.55 -12.17 23.03
CA HIS A 89 -13.87 -13.50 22.52
C HIS A 89 -13.00 -13.89 21.34
N ARG A 90 -12.78 -12.97 20.39
CA ARG A 90 -11.86 -13.17 19.27
C ARG A 90 -10.47 -13.57 19.77
N ARG A 91 -9.88 -12.80 20.71
CA ARG A 91 -8.56 -13.12 21.27
C ARG A 91 -8.53 -14.47 21.98
N MET A 92 -9.57 -14.82 22.76
CA MET A 92 -9.62 -16.12 23.41
C MET A 92 -9.68 -17.28 22.40
N ILE A 93 -10.37 -17.09 21.26
CA ILE A 93 -10.39 -18.07 20.17
C ILE A 93 -8.99 -18.18 19.53
N VAL A 94 -8.38 -17.07 19.19
CA VAL A 94 -7.14 -17.02 18.41
C VAL A 94 -5.92 -17.40 19.26
N ASP A 95 -5.81 -16.86 20.48
CA ASP A 95 -4.61 -16.99 21.30
C ASP A 95 -4.63 -18.24 22.19
N ARG A 96 -5.82 -18.65 22.68
CA ARG A 96 -5.92 -19.73 23.65
C ARG A 96 -6.52 -21.00 23.04
N LEU A 97 -7.66 -20.88 22.36
CA LEU A 97 -8.34 -22.06 21.80
C LEU A 97 -7.56 -22.64 20.62
N ALA A 98 -7.07 -21.80 19.70
CA ALA A 98 -6.32 -22.28 18.54
C ALA A 98 -4.99 -22.96 18.92
N ALA A 99 -4.34 -22.53 20.00
CA ALA A 99 -3.14 -23.18 20.51
C ALA A 99 -3.42 -24.60 21.09
N ALA A 100 -4.63 -24.83 21.61
CA ALA A 100 -5.03 -26.11 22.20
C ALA A 100 -5.72 -27.03 21.17
N ASP A 101 -6.58 -26.46 20.31
CA ASP A 101 -7.33 -27.18 19.26
C ASP A 101 -7.66 -26.18 18.11
N ALA A 102 -6.86 -26.20 17.06
CA ALA A 102 -7.01 -25.29 15.92
C ALA A 102 -8.33 -25.53 15.16
N ARG A 103 -8.78 -26.79 15.06
CA ARG A 103 -10.03 -27.13 14.38
C ARG A 103 -11.24 -26.57 15.12
N LEU A 104 -11.26 -26.77 16.42
CA LEU A 104 -12.31 -26.24 17.28
C LEU A 104 -12.33 -24.72 17.29
N ALA A 105 -11.15 -24.09 17.22
CA ALA A 105 -11.00 -22.65 17.12
C ALA A 105 -11.53 -22.10 15.79
N LEU A 106 -11.27 -22.78 14.68
CA LEU A 106 -11.79 -22.38 13.36
C LEU A 106 -13.31 -22.35 13.34
N ASP A 107 -13.97 -23.38 13.87
CA ASP A 107 -15.43 -23.44 13.96
C ASP A 107 -16.01 -22.26 14.77
N ARG A 108 -15.37 -21.93 15.90
CA ARG A 108 -15.81 -20.81 16.75
C ARG A 108 -15.50 -19.45 16.12
N LEU A 109 -14.41 -19.35 15.41
CA LEU A 109 -14.09 -18.11 14.68
C LEU A 109 -15.08 -17.87 13.54
N VAL A 110 -15.44 -18.91 12.79
CA VAL A 110 -16.50 -18.83 11.76
C VAL A 110 -17.84 -18.41 12.39
N ALA A 111 -18.25 -19.07 13.49
CA ALA A 111 -19.46 -18.68 14.21
C ALA A 111 -19.40 -17.25 14.76
N TRP A 112 -18.23 -16.77 15.15
CA TRP A 112 -18.02 -15.39 15.58
C TRP A 112 -18.20 -14.39 14.40
N PHE A 113 -17.66 -14.70 13.22
CA PHE A 113 -17.89 -13.90 12.01
C PHE A 113 -19.38 -13.86 11.63
N ASP A 114 -20.07 -14.97 11.80
CA ASP A 114 -21.50 -15.10 11.49
C ASP A 114 -22.42 -14.28 12.41
N LEU A 115 -21.90 -13.67 13.47
CA LEU A 115 -22.64 -12.68 14.25
C LEU A 115 -22.88 -11.36 13.48
N TYR A 116 -22.01 -11.03 12.51
CA TYR A 116 -21.98 -9.71 11.88
C TYR A 116 -23.31 -9.29 11.25
N PRO A 117 -24.01 -10.11 10.42
CA PRO A 117 -25.27 -9.70 9.82
C PRO A 117 -26.33 -9.31 10.86
N GLY A 118 -26.44 -10.09 11.93
CA GLY A 118 -27.37 -9.80 13.04
C GLY A 118 -26.98 -8.56 13.84
N LEU A 119 -25.69 -8.33 14.05
CA LEU A 119 -25.18 -7.14 14.74
C LEU A 119 -25.31 -5.88 13.88
N GLY A 120 -24.95 -5.96 12.59
CA GLY A 120 -25.06 -4.84 11.66
C GLY A 120 -26.46 -4.27 11.53
N GLY A 121 -27.49 -5.14 11.60
CA GLY A 121 -28.89 -4.71 11.58
C GLY A 121 -29.39 -3.99 12.85
N ARG A 122 -28.69 -4.14 13.98
CA ARG A 122 -29.16 -3.61 15.29
C ARG A 122 -28.17 -2.66 15.98
N VAL A 123 -26.96 -2.52 15.45
CA VAL A 123 -25.94 -1.58 15.93
C VAL A 123 -25.82 -0.43 14.94
N LYS A 124 -26.05 0.81 15.40
CA LYS A 124 -25.80 1.97 14.56
C LYS A 124 -24.28 2.22 14.50
N ASP A 125 -23.67 2.00 13.31
CA ASP A 125 -22.22 2.06 13.10
C ASP A 125 -21.82 3.08 12.01
N PRO A 126 -22.03 4.40 12.22
CA PRO A 126 -21.78 5.42 11.21
C PRO A 126 -20.29 5.62 10.89
N LYS A 127 -19.40 5.17 11.76
CA LYS A 127 -17.94 5.28 11.61
C LYS A 127 -17.28 3.95 11.21
N GLY A 128 -18.04 2.88 11.03
CA GLY A 128 -17.50 1.57 10.70
C GLY A 128 -16.68 0.90 11.82
N GLU A 129 -16.87 1.31 13.08
CA GLU A 129 -16.12 0.75 14.22
C GLU A 129 -16.42 -0.75 14.42
N LEU A 130 -17.70 -1.14 14.30
CA LEU A 130 -18.09 -2.55 14.38
C LEU A 130 -17.62 -3.33 13.16
N SER A 131 -17.84 -2.82 11.96
CA SER A 131 -17.39 -3.49 10.72
C SER A 131 -15.88 -3.64 10.68
N GLY A 132 -15.12 -2.66 11.19
CA GLY A 132 -13.68 -2.71 11.32
C GLY A 132 -13.19 -3.88 12.16
N VAL A 133 -13.87 -4.21 13.28
CA VAL A 133 -13.51 -5.36 14.14
C VAL A 133 -13.55 -6.68 13.37
N PHE A 134 -14.56 -6.88 12.52
CA PHE A 134 -14.67 -8.09 11.69
C PHE A 134 -13.70 -8.06 10.51
N PHE A 135 -13.46 -6.90 9.93
CA PHE A 135 -12.50 -6.75 8.85
C PHE A 135 -11.06 -7.05 9.30
N ASP A 136 -10.66 -6.54 10.46
CA ASP A 136 -9.34 -6.78 11.05
C ASP A 136 -9.15 -8.24 11.52
N ALA A 137 -10.25 -8.94 11.83
CA ALA A 137 -10.22 -10.34 12.22
C ALA A 137 -9.93 -11.30 11.04
N ALA A 138 -10.00 -10.82 9.79
CA ALA A 138 -9.73 -11.64 8.62
C ALA A 138 -8.27 -12.15 8.57
N ASP A 139 -7.33 -11.39 9.12
CA ASP A 139 -5.94 -11.82 9.23
C ASP A 139 -5.79 -13.00 10.24
N ASP A 140 -6.52 -12.96 11.35
CA ASP A 140 -6.57 -14.08 12.30
C ASP A 140 -7.22 -15.33 11.70
N LEU A 141 -8.27 -15.14 10.87
CA LEU A 141 -8.90 -16.24 10.15
C LEU A 141 -7.90 -16.98 9.28
N ALA A 142 -7.02 -16.25 8.58
CA ALA A 142 -5.98 -16.86 7.77
C ALA A 142 -5.00 -17.69 8.61
N VAL A 143 -4.59 -17.18 9.77
CA VAL A 143 -3.66 -17.87 10.68
C VAL A 143 -4.31 -19.14 11.24
N VAL A 144 -5.52 -19.04 11.80
CA VAL A 144 -6.21 -20.17 12.42
C VAL A 144 -6.55 -21.24 11.39
N ALA A 145 -7.09 -20.86 10.22
CA ALA A 145 -7.43 -21.81 9.16
C ALA A 145 -6.20 -22.53 8.59
N SER A 146 -5.04 -21.84 8.49
CA SER A 146 -3.80 -22.46 8.00
C SER A 146 -3.15 -23.44 9.00
N ALA A 147 -3.59 -23.45 10.27
CA ALA A 147 -3.16 -24.40 11.29
C ALA A 147 -4.00 -25.67 11.34
N VAL A 148 -5.11 -25.73 10.59
CA VAL A 148 -6.03 -26.88 10.49
C VAL A 148 -5.64 -27.72 9.28
N ASP A 149 -6.08 -29.02 9.27
CA ASP A 149 -5.97 -29.83 8.04
C ASP A 149 -6.58 -29.10 6.83
N VAL A 150 -5.86 -29.15 5.72
CA VAL A 150 -6.19 -28.36 4.51
C VAL A 150 -7.58 -28.70 3.98
N GLY A 151 -7.94 -29.99 3.94
CA GLY A 151 -9.24 -30.44 3.43
C GLY A 151 -10.40 -30.02 4.33
N GLU A 152 -10.20 -30.09 5.64
CA GLU A 152 -11.18 -29.69 6.64
C GLU A 152 -11.39 -28.18 6.64
N ALA A 153 -10.29 -27.41 6.71
CA ALA A 153 -10.35 -25.95 6.69
C ALA A 153 -11.01 -25.43 5.40
N ALA A 154 -10.61 -25.98 4.25
CA ALA A 154 -11.22 -25.62 2.96
C ALA A 154 -12.73 -25.94 2.92
N GLY A 155 -13.15 -27.06 3.56
CA GLY A 155 -14.57 -27.42 3.70
C GLY A 155 -15.36 -26.38 4.47
N VAL A 156 -14.89 -26.03 5.66
CA VAL A 156 -15.54 -25.04 6.54
C VAL A 156 -15.62 -23.67 5.88
N LEU A 157 -14.53 -23.21 5.30
CA LEU A 157 -14.50 -21.89 4.66
C LEU A 157 -15.35 -21.84 3.39
N ALA A 158 -15.38 -22.90 2.59
CA ALA A 158 -16.24 -22.98 1.41
C ALA A 158 -17.72 -22.92 1.81
N GLU A 159 -18.14 -23.68 2.81
CA GLU A 159 -19.51 -23.65 3.33
C GLU A 159 -19.92 -22.25 3.82
N ALA A 160 -19.03 -21.57 4.55
CA ALA A 160 -19.25 -20.22 5.03
C ALA A 160 -19.44 -19.22 3.87
N VAL A 161 -18.56 -19.30 2.86
CA VAL A 161 -18.66 -18.45 1.64
C VAL A 161 -19.96 -18.73 0.88
N GLU A 162 -20.37 -19.98 0.75
CA GLU A 162 -21.59 -20.36 0.02
C GLU A 162 -22.85 -19.92 0.73
N THR A 163 -22.87 -20.04 2.03
CA THR A 163 -24.02 -19.69 2.85
C THR A 163 -24.27 -18.18 2.89
N ARG A 164 -23.18 -17.36 2.93
CA ARG A 164 -23.26 -15.89 3.10
C ARG A 164 -22.20 -15.16 2.31
N LEU A 165 -22.25 -15.31 0.99
CA LEU A 165 -21.27 -14.68 0.07
C LEU A 165 -21.17 -13.16 0.22
N SER A 166 -22.25 -12.48 0.64
CA SER A 166 -22.28 -11.02 0.82
C SER A 166 -21.23 -10.54 1.82
N GLU A 167 -21.07 -11.25 2.93
CA GLU A 167 -20.15 -10.92 4.03
C GLU A 167 -18.83 -11.65 3.86
N TRP A 168 -18.90 -12.97 3.74
CA TRP A 168 -17.74 -13.85 3.64
C TRP A 168 -16.85 -13.56 2.43
N GLY A 169 -17.43 -13.09 1.32
CA GLY A 169 -16.67 -12.69 0.15
C GLY A 169 -15.64 -11.58 0.45
N GLY A 170 -15.98 -10.62 1.31
CA GLY A 170 -15.07 -9.58 1.75
C GLY A 170 -13.97 -10.11 2.71
N TRP A 171 -14.37 -10.93 3.67
CA TRP A 171 -13.44 -11.47 4.67
C TRP A 171 -12.45 -12.46 4.08
N ILE A 172 -12.90 -13.39 3.24
CA ILE A 172 -12.00 -14.30 2.50
C ILE A 172 -11.09 -13.52 1.55
N GLY A 173 -11.62 -12.49 0.86
CA GLY A 173 -10.80 -11.63 0.00
C GLY A 173 -9.68 -10.92 0.76
N ARG A 174 -9.91 -10.55 2.02
CA ARG A 174 -8.90 -9.97 2.92
C ARG A 174 -7.97 -11.02 3.49
N ALA A 175 -8.49 -12.19 3.90
CA ALA A 175 -7.71 -13.28 4.47
C ALA A 175 -6.81 -13.98 3.44
N ALA A 176 -7.20 -14.00 2.17
CA ALA A 176 -6.55 -14.78 1.10
C ALA A 176 -5.02 -14.61 1.04
N PRO A 177 -4.42 -13.41 1.14
CA PRO A 177 -2.96 -13.25 1.12
C PRO A 177 -2.25 -13.97 2.29
N GLY A 178 -2.91 -14.12 3.43
CA GLY A 178 -2.39 -14.78 4.63
C GLY A 178 -2.62 -16.28 4.69
N LEU A 179 -3.49 -16.84 3.85
CA LEU A 179 -3.72 -18.29 3.80
C LEU A 179 -2.46 -19.03 3.35
N SER A 180 -2.29 -20.29 3.79
CA SER A 180 -1.28 -21.16 3.20
C SER A 180 -1.61 -21.45 1.73
N VAL A 181 -0.58 -21.62 0.88
CA VAL A 181 -0.78 -21.89 -0.56
C VAL A 181 -1.66 -23.14 -0.80
N PRO A 182 -1.42 -24.27 -0.08
CA PRO A 182 -2.26 -25.45 -0.23
C PRO A 182 -3.73 -25.19 0.16
N LEU A 183 -3.97 -24.43 1.23
CA LEU A 183 -5.33 -24.10 1.67
C LEU A 183 -6.06 -23.20 0.67
N ALA A 184 -5.36 -22.20 0.15
CA ALA A 184 -5.92 -21.33 -0.88
C ALA A 184 -6.30 -22.13 -2.14
N GLY A 185 -5.45 -23.06 -2.59
CA GLY A 185 -5.74 -23.97 -3.71
C GLY A 185 -6.94 -24.87 -3.43
N ALA A 186 -6.97 -25.56 -2.29
CA ALA A 186 -8.07 -26.44 -1.92
C ALA A 186 -9.42 -25.70 -1.80
N LEU A 187 -9.39 -24.47 -1.25
CA LEU A 187 -10.59 -23.63 -1.18
C LEU A 187 -11.03 -23.16 -2.56
N LEU A 188 -10.09 -22.77 -3.42
CA LEU A 188 -10.34 -22.40 -4.81
C LEU A 188 -11.02 -23.55 -5.57
N ASP A 189 -10.48 -24.77 -5.45
CA ASP A 189 -11.05 -25.97 -6.09
C ASP A 189 -12.49 -26.23 -5.63
N ARG A 190 -12.76 -26.12 -4.34
CA ARG A 190 -14.13 -26.31 -3.81
C ARG A 190 -15.12 -25.27 -4.33
N LEU A 191 -14.65 -24.04 -4.57
CA LEU A 191 -15.49 -22.95 -5.07
C LEU A 191 -15.68 -22.95 -6.61
N THR A 192 -14.85 -23.69 -7.34
CA THR A 192 -14.84 -23.65 -8.82
C THR A 192 -15.18 -24.99 -9.48
N THR A 193 -14.74 -26.13 -8.91
CA THR A 193 -14.92 -27.45 -9.55
C THR A 193 -16.38 -27.84 -9.67
N GLY A 194 -16.79 -28.24 -10.87
CA GLY A 194 -18.17 -28.66 -11.18
C GLY A 194 -19.20 -27.55 -11.14
N ARG A 195 -18.78 -26.29 -11.12
CA ARG A 195 -19.66 -25.12 -11.01
C ARG A 195 -19.63 -24.25 -12.24
N ALA A 196 -20.69 -23.47 -12.42
CA ALA A 196 -20.73 -22.43 -13.43
C ALA A 196 -19.63 -21.38 -13.16
N ARG A 197 -19.18 -20.71 -14.21
CA ARG A 197 -18.21 -19.63 -14.14
C ARG A 197 -18.57 -18.62 -13.04
N PRO A 198 -17.62 -18.27 -12.16
CA PRO A 198 -17.89 -17.33 -11.08
C PRO A 198 -18.14 -15.92 -11.65
N THR A 199 -19.16 -15.24 -11.12
CA THR A 199 -19.52 -13.88 -11.48
C THR A 199 -19.62 -12.98 -10.24
N GLY A 200 -19.58 -11.67 -10.40
CA GLY A 200 -19.75 -10.70 -9.33
C GLY A 200 -18.81 -10.93 -8.16
N ARG A 201 -19.33 -10.95 -6.93
CA ARG A 201 -18.53 -11.12 -5.70
C ARG A 201 -17.78 -12.46 -5.64
N ARG A 202 -18.39 -13.54 -6.17
CA ARG A 202 -17.71 -14.85 -6.21
C ARG A 202 -16.46 -14.79 -7.10
N ALA A 203 -16.51 -14.10 -8.24
CA ALA A 203 -15.34 -13.91 -9.10
C ALA A 203 -14.20 -13.15 -8.41
N LEU A 204 -14.54 -12.18 -7.54
CA LEU A 204 -13.53 -11.46 -6.75
C LEU A 204 -12.84 -12.38 -5.73
N VAL A 205 -13.60 -13.23 -5.04
CA VAL A 205 -13.04 -14.22 -4.10
C VAL A 205 -12.14 -15.20 -4.84
N VAL A 206 -12.63 -15.77 -5.94
CA VAL A 206 -11.86 -16.72 -6.77
C VAL A 206 -10.56 -16.10 -7.24
N ARG A 207 -10.58 -14.85 -7.71
CA ARG A 207 -9.35 -14.15 -8.13
C ARG A 207 -8.32 -13.99 -7.00
N LYS A 208 -8.77 -13.63 -5.80
CA LYS A 208 -7.88 -13.50 -4.62
C LYS A 208 -7.28 -14.84 -4.19
N LEU A 209 -8.07 -15.90 -4.23
CA LEU A 209 -7.60 -17.26 -3.94
C LEU A 209 -6.64 -17.77 -5.03
N ALA A 210 -6.96 -17.54 -6.31
CA ALA A 210 -6.13 -17.89 -7.44
C ALA A 210 -4.78 -17.15 -7.40
N ASP A 211 -4.77 -15.85 -7.04
CA ASP A 211 -3.55 -15.09 -6.78
C ASP A 211 -2.68 -15.76 -5.70
N ARG A 212 -3.29 -16.16 -4.59
CA ARG A 212 -2.56 -16.80 -3.48
C ARG A 212 -2.08 -18.19 -3.82
N ALA A 213 -2.89 -18.96 -4.56
CA ALA A 213 -2.56 -20.31 -5.00
C ALA A 213 -1.55 -20.36 -6.15
N GLY A 214 -1.35 -19.24 -6.85
CA GLY A 214 -0.56 -19.20 -8.08
C GLY A 214 -1.28 -19.82 -9.30
N ASP A 215 -2.60 -19.97 -9.22
CA ASP A 215 -3.41 -20.56 -10.30
C ASP A 215 -3.86 -19.48 -11.30
N VAL A 216 -3.02 -19.26 -12.31
CA VAL A 216 -3.29 -18.28 -13.38
C VAL A 216 -4.49 -18.68 -14.22
N ALA A 217 -4.73 -19.99 -14.44
CA ALA A 217 -5.85 -20.45 -15.25
C ALA A 217 -7.20 -20.16 -14.59
N ALA A 218 -7.34 -20.44 -13.29
CA ALA A 218 -8.53 -20.10 -12.53
C ALA A 218 -8.72 -18.57 -12.44
N TRP A 219 -7.63 -17.81 -12.31
CA TRP A 219 -7.68 -16.35 -12.31
C TRP A 219 -8.25 -15.82 -13.64
N VAL A 220 -7.72 -16.26 -14.78
CA VAL A 220 -8.19 -15.88 -16.12
C VAL A 220 -9.63 -16.34 -16.34
N ALA A 221 -9.97 -17.57 -15.92
CA ALA A 221 -11.33 -18.10 -16.04
C ALA A 221 -12.38 -17.26 -15.28
N SER A 222 -11.98 -16.55 -14.22
CA SER A 222 -12.87 -15.69 -13.45
C SER A 222 -13.23 -14.36 -14.14
N ILE A 223 -12.55 -14.00 -15.25
CA ILE A 223 -12.76 -12.76 -15.98
C ILE A 223 -13.73 -13.01 -17.13
N PRO A 224 -14.81 -12.22 -17.28
CA PRO A 224 -15.74 -12.31 -18.39
C PRO A 224 -15.02 -12.24 -19.75
N ASP A 225 -15.49 -13.01 -20.74
CA ASP A 225 -14.82 -13.10 -22.05
C ASP A 225 -14.83 -11.75 -22.77
N GLU A 226 -15.92 -10.98 -22.61
CA GLU A 226 -16.06 -9.62 -23.13
C GLU A 226 -15.03 -8.63 -22.54
N ASP A 227 -14.59 -8.86 -21.31
CA ASP A 227 -13.63 -7.98 -20.64
C ASP A 227 -12.18 -8.34 -20.96
N ARG A 228 -11.88 -9.59 -21.38
CA ARG A 228 -10.51 -10.05 -21.60
C ARG A 228 -9.78 -9.30 -22.72
N ALA A 229 -10.53 -8.79 -23.68
CA ALA A 229 -9.98 -8.01 -24.80
C ALA A 229 -9.77 -6.52 -24.45
N ARG A 230 -10.14 -6.07 -23.25
CA ARG A 230 -9.86 -4.70 -22.80
C ARG A 230 -8.36 -4.54 -22.57
N PRO A 231 -7.73 -3.42 -23.02
CA PRO A 231 -6.29 -3.23 -22.95
C PRO A 231 -5.70 -3.40 -21.53
N ASP A 232 -6.36 -2.87 -20.51
CA ASP A 232 -5.94 -2.96 -19.11
C ASP A 232 -6.03 -4.39 -18.56
N ILE A 233 -7.11 -5.08 -18.87
CA ILE A 233 -7.37 -6.44 -18.38
C ILE A 233 -6.53 -7.47 -19.15
N GLY A 234 -6.48 -7.35 -20.49
CA GLY A 234 -5.68 -8.25 -21.30
C GLY A 234 -4.17 -8.12 -21.04
N ALA A 235 -3.70 -6.91 -20.77
CA ALA A 235 -2.31 -6.69 -20.34
C ALA A 235 -2.00 -7.43 -19.02
N GLU A 236 -2.89 -7.35 -18.03
CA GLU A 236 -2.71 -8.07 -16.76
C GLU A 236 -2.78 -9.59 -16.95
N ILE A 237 -3.68 -10.08 -17.80
CA ILE A 237 -3.74 -11.51 -18.19
C ILE A 237 -2.41 -11.93 -18.83
N ALA A 238 -1.94 -11.18 -19.82
CA ALA A 238 -0.70 -11.48 -20.53
C ALA A 238 0.50 -11.51 -19.60
N ARG A 239 0.61 -10.51 -18.71
CA ARG A 239 1.68 -10.43 -17.72
C ARG A 239 1.71 -11.64 -16.79
N ARG A 240 0.54 -12.08 -16.28
CA ARG A 240 0.42 -13.24 -15.39
C ARG A 240 0.78 -14.54 -16.10
N LEU A 241 0.30 -14.72 -17.33
CA LEU A 241 0.62 -15.89 -18.17
C LEU A 241 2.12 -15.93 -18.48
N ALA A 242 2.74 -14.80 -18.82
CA ALA A 242 4.18 -14.69 -19.05
C ALA A 242 4.99 -15.07 -17.82
N LEU A 243 4.64 -14.56 -16.63
CA LEU A 243 5.29 -14.92 -15.36
C LEU A 243 5.11 -16.40 -14.98
N ALA A 244 4.03 -17.04 -15.44
CA ALA A 244 3.80 -18.48 -15.29
C ALA A 244 4.49 -19.33 -16.37
N GLY A 245 5.29 -18.74 -17.26
CA GLY A 245 6.00 -19.44 -18.34
C GLY A 245 5.10 -19.86 -19.52
N GLN A 246 3.87 -19.34 -19.61
CA GLN A 246 2.90 -19.66 -20.66
C GLN A 246 2.98 -18.64 -21.81
N ALA A 247 4.14 -18.56 -22.47
CA ALA A 247 4.49 -17.51 -23.43
C ALA A 247 3.50 -17.38 -24.59
N GLU A 248 3.07 -18.49 -25.20
CA GLU A 248 2.11 -18.46 -26.33
C GLU A 248 0.75 -17.88 -25.94
N GLN A 249 0.23 -18.29 -24.78
CA GLN A 249 -1.05 -17.80 -24.28
C GLN A 249 -0.94 -16.33 -23.86
N ALA A 250 0.20 -15.94 -23.29
CA ALA A 250 0.50 -14.57 -22.93
C ALA A 250 0.53 -13.65 -24.16
N ARG A 251 1.19 -14.09 -25.24
CA ARG A 251 1.21 -13.38 -26.52
C ARG A 251 -0.20 -13.24 -27.11
N ALA A 252 -0.96 -14.30 -27.14
CA ALA A 252 -2.34 -14.28 -27.65
C ALA A 252 -3.23 -13.31 -26.86
N ALA A 253 -3.12 -13.29 -25.53
CA ALA A 253 -3.88 -12.37 -24.68
C ALA A 253 -3.48 -10.91 -24.91
N LEU A 254 -2.18 -10.64 -25.05
CA LEU A 254 -1.66 -9.30 -25.31
C LEU A 254 -2.12 -8.77 -26.68
N ASP A 255 -2.03 -9.57 -27.72
CA ASP A 255 -2.45 -9.20 -29.08
C ASP A 255 -3.96 -9.00 -29.19
N ALA A 256 -4.77 -9.80 -28.49
CA ALA A 256 -6.21 -9.63 -28.42
C ALA A 256 -6.63 -8.31 -27.75
N SER A 257 -5.82 -7.84 -26.78
CA SER A 257 -6.06 -6.62 -26.01
C SER A 257 -5.35 -5.38 -26.54
N ARG A 258 -4.67 -5.47 -27.67
CA ARG A 258 -3.94 -4.34 -28.25
C ARG A 258 -4.86 -3.13 -28.46
N PRO A 259 -4.50 -1.94 -27.96
CA PRO A 259 -5.28 -0.72 -28.18
C PRO A 259 -5.54 -0.48 -29.68
N ARG A 260 -6.79 -0.32 -30.05
CA ARG A 260 -7.21 -0.09 -31.45
C ARG A 260 -7.87 1.26 -31.56
N ALA A 261 -7.72 1.91 -32.71
CA ALA A 261 -8.48 3.12 -33.00
C ALA A 261 -9.98 2.80 -32.94
N PRO A 262 -10.80 3.69 -32.32
CA PRO A 262 -12.23 3.49 -32.33
C PRO A 262 -12.71 3.38 -33.76
N ALA A 263 -13.59 2.40 -34.02
CA ALA A 263 -14.20 2.23 -35.35
C ALA A 263 -14.88 3.54 -35.73
N ALA A 264 -14.52 4.12 -36.90
CA ALA A 264 -15.12 5.36 -37.36
C ALA A 264 -16.64 5.23 -37.35
N ALA A 265 -17.31 6.10 -36.60
CA ALA A 265 -18.78 6.10 -36.59
C ALA A 265 -19.26 6.31 -38.04
N ARG A 266 -20.08 5.41 -38.50
CA ARG A 266 -20.61 5.35 -39.93
C ARG A 266 -21.24 6.66 -40.42
N TRP A 267 -21.41 7.64 -39.55
CA TRP A 267 -22.14 8.88 -39.81
C TRP A 267 -21.27 10.13 -39.97
N THR A 268 -19.91 10.04 -39.82
CA THR A 268 -19.01 11.20 -39.97
C THR A 268 -18.12 11.02 -41.20
N THR A 269 -18.62 11.36 -42.34
CA THR A 269 -17.93 11.25 -43.66
C THR A 269 -16.79 12.24 -43.88
N ARG A 270 -16.38 13.06 -42.88
CA ARG A 270 -15.35 14.11 -43.05
C ARG A 270 -14.26 14.18 -41.98
N SER A 271 -14.26 13.34 -40.98
CA SER A 271 -13.20 13.35 -39.98
C SER A 271 -12.12 12.32 -40.34
N LYS A 272 -10.84 12.72 -40.32
CA LYS A 272 -9.72 11.77 -40.37
C LYS A 272 -9.91 10.73 -39.25
N PRO A 273 -9.61 9.45 -39.51
CA PRO A 273 -9.62 8.43 -38.42
C PRO A 273 -8.76 8.93 -37.27
N ALA A 274 -9.29 8.88 -36.05
CA ALA A 274 -8.49 9.18 -34.88
C ALA A 274 -7.32 8.18 -34.83
N PRO A 275 -6.09 8.62 -34.50
CA PRO A 275 -4.98 7.69 -34.31
C PRO A 275 -5.37 6.68 -33.22
N ALA A 276 -4.82 5.46 -33.31
CA ALA A 276 -4.95 4.50 -32.24
C ALA A 276 -4.43 5.12 -30.94
N PRO A 277 -5.12 4.93 -29.80
CA PRO A 277 -4.60 5.40 -28.54
C PRO A 277 -3.25 4.71 -28.26
N GLU A 278 -2.31 5.47 -27.70
CA GLU A 278 -1.03 4.92 -27.28
C GLU A 278 -1.27 3.85 -26.20
N PRO A 279 -0.48 2.75 -26.20
CA PRO A 279 -0.52 1.77 -25.15
C PRO A 279 -0.26 2.41 -23.78
N SER A 280 -0.95 1.94 -22.75
CA SER A 280 -0.67 2.36 -21.39
C SER A 280 0.65 1.75 -20.88
N ASP A 281 1.26 2.38 -19.87
CA ASP A 281 2.47 1.86 -19.21
C ASP A 281 2.29 0.41 -18.74
N ALA A 282 1.07 0.04 -18.28
CA ALA A 282 0.75 -1.32 -17.88
C ALA A 282 0.77 -2.31 -19.06
N TRP A 283 0.30 -1.87 -20.24
CA TRP A 283 0.32 -2.68 -21.43
C TRP A 283 1.75 -2.89 -21.96
N GLU A 284 2.57 -1.85 -21.95
CA GLU A 284 3.99 -1.95 -22.32
C GLU A 284 4.78 -2.83 -21.34
N ALA A 285 4.52 -2.72 -20.04
CA ALA A 285 5.13 -3.60 -19.05
C ALA A 285 4.73 -5.07 -19.27
N ALA A 286 3.50 -5.34 -19.71
CA ALA A 286 3.05 -6.68 -20.08
C ALA A 286 3.74 -7.16 -21.35
N GLU A 287 3.94 -6.30 -22.36
CA GLU A 287 4.68 -6.64 -23.58
C GLU A 287 6.12 -7.04 -23.28
N ILE A 288 6.79 -6.29 -22.41
CA ILE A 288 8.14 -6.62 -21.95
C ILE A 288 8.17 -8.00 -21.26
N ALA A 289 7.21 -8.29 -20.39
CA ALA A 289 7.12 -9.58 -19.71
C ALA A 289 6.87 -10.73 -20.70
N VAL A 290 6.06 -10.51 -21.73
CA VAL A 290 5.80 -11.48 -22.79
C VAL A 290 7.07 -11.74 -23.62
N LEU A 291 7.78 -10.68 -24.02
CA LEU A 291 9.07 -10.81 -24.75
C LEU A 291 10.10 -11.59 -23.94
N ASP A 292 10.18 -11.34 -22.62
CA ASP A 292 11.05 -12.13 -21.73
C ASP A 292 10.66 -13.62 -21.72
N ALA A 293 9.37 -13.92 -21.62
CA ALA A 293 8.86 -15.28 -21.59
C ALA A 293 9.07 -16.03 -22.93
N GLU A 294 9.08 -15.30 -24.04
CA GLU A 294 9.41 -15.82 -25.37
C GLU A 294 10.90 -16.00 -25.60
N GLY A 295 11.77 -15.53 -24.67
CA GLY A 295 13.23 -15.55 -24.85
C GLY A 295 13.76 -14.49 -25.82
N ARG A 296 12.95 -13.50 -26.20
CA ARG A 296 13.32 -12.39 -27.11
C ARG A 296 14.03 -11.28 -26.32
N THR A 297 15.17 -11.61 -25.74
CA THR A 297 15.89 -10.79 -24.77
C THR A 297 16.25 -9.40 -25.33
N ASP A 298 16.75 -9.31 -26.55
CA ASP A 298 17.19 -8.03 -27.13
C ASP A 298 16.02 -7.09 -27.38
N GLU A 299 14.87 -7.62 -27.80
CA GLU A 299 13.65 -6.84 -27.98
C GLU A 299 13.06 -6.39 -26.64
N ALA A 300 13.09 -7.26 -25.63
CA ALA A 300 12.67 -6.90 -24.28
C ALA A 300 13.57 -5.80 -23.69
N GLN A 301 14.89 -5.86 -23.90
CA GLN A 301 15.82 -4.81 -23.47
C GLN A 301 15.57 -3.50 -24.22
N SER A 302 15.36 -3.56 -25.53
CA SER A 302 15.01 -2.37 -26.32
C SER A 302 13.70 -1.73 -25.85
N ALA A 303 12.67 -2.55 -25.56
CA ALA A 303 11.38 -2.08 -25.06
C ALA A 303 11.51 -1.41 -23.66
N ARG A 304 12.32 -1.99 -22.75
CA ARG A 304 12.62 -1.36 -21.45
C ARG A 304 13.25 0.00 -21.60
N TRP A 305 14.23 0.10 -22.49
CA TRP A 305 14.93 1.36 -22.74
C TRP A 305 14.00 2.41 -23.32
N ILE A 306 13.16 2.07 -24.30
CA ILE A 306 12.15 2.95 -24.90
C ILE A 306 11.13 3.41 -23.86
N ALA A 307 10.65 2.51 -23.02
CA ALA A 307 9.74 2.84 -21.95
C ALA A 307 10.36 3.83 -20.94
N PHE A 308 11.64 3.65 -20.61
CA PHE A 308 12.38 4.61 -19.79
C PHE A 308 12.52 5.97 -20.50
N GLU A 309 12.98 6.00 -21.75
CA GLU A 309 13.14 7.24 -22.52
C GLU A 309 11.83 8.03 -22.67
N ARG A 310 10.70 7.33 -22.76
CA ARG A 310 9.37 7.96 -22.89
C ARG A 310 8.82 8.47 -21.56
N THR A 311 9.08 7.78 -20.46
CA THR A 311 8.40 8.06 -19.18
C THR A 311 9.31 8.67 -18.12
N LEU A 312 10.61 8.53 -18.24
CA LEU A 312 11.61 8.79 -17.21
C LEU A 312 11.31 8.06 -15.88
N ALA A 313 10.68 6.89 -15.97
CA ALA A 313 10.35 6.07 -14.80
C ALA A 313 11.53 5.21 -14.37
N GLU A 314 11.73 5.06 -13.06
CA GLU A 314 12.85 4.26 -12.52
C GLU A 314 12.71 2.75 -12.81
N ALA A 315 11.48 2.23 -12.78
CA ALA A 315 11.24 0.79 -12.87
C ALA A 315 11.73 0.17 -14.19
N PRO A 316 11.44 0.72 -15.39
CA PRO A 316 12.00 0.24 -16.65
C PRO A 316 13.52 0.28 -16.68
N LEU A 317 14.14 1.37 -16.18
CA LEU A 317 15.60 1.49 -16.15
C LEU A 317 16.23 0.47 -15.21
N ARG A 318 15.71 0.27 -14.00
CA ARG A 318 16.20 -0.76 -13.07
C ARG A 318 16.10 -2.17 -13.68
N ALA A 319 14.97 -2.46 -14.35
CA ALA A 319 14.76 -3.74 -15.02
C ALA A 319 15.72 -3.93 -16.22
N PHE A 320 16.06 -2.84 -16.92
CA PHE A 320 17.05 -2.84 -18.00
C PHE A 320 18.45 -3.14 -17.45
N LEU A 321 18.90 -2.38 -16.45
CA LEU A 321 20.22 -2.52 -15.83
C LEU A 321 20.44 -3.93 -15.22
N ALA A 322 19.41 -4.50 -14.58
CA ALA A 322 19.47 -5.83 -13.97
C ALA A 322 19.74 -6.98 -14.96
N LYS A 323 19.63 -6.71 -16.26
CA LYS A 323 19.87 -7.70 -17.34
C LYS A 323 21.15 -7.45 -18.12
N LEU A 324 21.89 -6.40 -17.80
CA LEU A 324 23.17 -6.09 -18.43
C LEU A 324 24.29 -6.96 -17.84
N ALA A 325 25.36 -7.14 -18.63
CA ALA A 325 26.60 -7.72 -18.13
C ALA A 325 27.33 -6.73 -17.18
N ASP A 326 28.26 -7.26 -16.39
CA ASP A 326 29.08 -6.46 -15.48
C ASP A 326 29.78 -5.33 -16.27
N PHE A 327 29.73 -4.12 -15.72
CA PHE A 327 30.28 -2.86 -16.26
C PHE A 327 29.49 -2.18 -17.39
N ASP A 328 28.61 -2.87 -18.12
CA ASP A 328 27.76 -2.24 -19.13
C ASP A 328 26.71 -1.33 -18.50
N ASP A 329 26.39 -1.56 -17.23
CA ASP A 329 25.48 -0.75 -16.44
C ASP A 329 26.00 0.69 -16.23
N VAL A 330 27.30 0.90 -16.15
CA VAL A 330 27.94 2.22 -15.98
C VAL A 330 27.67 3.11 -17.20
N GLU A 331 27.93 2.59 -18.41
CA GLU A 331 27.68 3.31 -19.66
C GLU A 331 26.17 3.58 -19.86
N ALA A 332 25.35 2.58 -19.52
CA ALA A 332 23.89 2.72 -19.58
C ALA A 332 23.37 3.79 -18.61
N LEU A 333 23.93 3.88 -17.40
CA LEU A 333 23.58 4.93 -16.43
C LEU A 333 24.01 6.31 -16.90
N ASP A 334 25.23 6.46 -17.44
CA ASP A 334 25.68 7.74 -17.99
C ASP A 334 24.76 8.22 -19.11
N ARG A 335 24.35 7.32 -19.99
CA ARG A 335 23.36 7.60 -21.05
C ARG A 335 21.99 7.99 -20.46
N ALA A 336 21.52 7.29 -19.44
CA ALA A 336 20.25 7.56 -18.78
C ALA A 336 20.26 8.92 -18.08
N PHE A 337 21.34 9.28 -17.39
CA PHE A 337 21.50 10.58 -16.75
C PHE A 337 21.59 11.72 -17.76
N ALA A 338 22.31 11.51 -18.86
CA ALA A 338 22.34 12.47 -19.96
C ALA A 338 20.97 12.68 -20.61
N HIS A 339 20.13 11.64 -20.70
CA HIS A 339 18.75 11.74 -21.16
C HIS A 339 17.89 12.53 -20.16
N ALA A 340 17.98 12.22 -18.87
CA ALA A 340 17.25 12.90 -17.80
C ALA A 340 17.61 14.40 -17.72
N ALA A 341 18.88 14.73 -17.84
CA ALA A 341 19.34 16.14 -17.83
C ALA A 341 18.76 16.97 -18.99
N ARG A 342 18.42 16.33 -20.12
CA ARG A 342 17.80 16.97 -21.31
C ARG A 342 16.28 16.84 -21.34
N TRP A 343 15.67 16.23 -20.34
CA TRP A 343 14.23 16.04 -20.31
C TRP A 343 13.47 17.36 -20.48
N HIS A 344 12.38 17.34 -21.25
CA HIS A 344 11.64 18.56 -21.60
C HIS A 344 11.12 19.31 -20.36
N GLU A 345 10.69 18.61 -19.32
CA GLU A 345 10.38 19.20 -18.01
C GLU A 345 11.62 19.17 -17.10
N ALA A 346 12.35 20.29 -17.03
CA ALA A 346 13.59 20.36 -16.25
C ALA A 346 13.45 19.88 -14.81
N THR A 347 12.36 20.24 -14.13
CA THR A 347 12.14 19.83 -12.74
C THR A 347 11.99 18.31 -12.58
N ARG A 348 11.33 17.64 -13.52
CA ARG A 348 11.17 16.19 -13.53
C ARG A 348 12.50 15.47 -13.80
N GLY A 349 13.27 15.99 -14.77
CA GLY A 349 14.63 15.48 -15.03
C GLY A 349 15.53 15.59 -13.80
N LEU A 350 15.50 16.75 -13.13
CA LEU A 350 16.26 16.97 -11.89
C LEU A 350 15.80 16.03 -10.76
N ALA A 351 14.49 15.84 -10.58
CA ALA A 351 13.95 14.93 -9.59
C ALA A 351 14.46 13.49 -9.80
N PHE A 352 14.51 13.04 -11.05
CA PHE A 352 15.07 11.75 -11.40
C PHE A 352 16.55 11.65 -11.01
N LEU A 353 17.40 12.62 -11.38
CA LEU A 353 18.83 12.64 -11.05
C LEU A 353 19.06 12.65 -9.53
N MET A 354 18.24 13.39 -8.79
CA MET A 354 18.32 13.43 -7.33
C MET A 354 17.87 12.13 -6.66
N ALA A 355 16.93 11.41 -7.24
CA ALA A 355 16.49 10.09 -6.77
C ALA A 355 17.57 9.02 -6.99
N TRP A 356 18.32 9.09 -8.08
CA TRP A 356 19.44 8.20 -8.44
C TRP A 356 20.80 8.61 -7.87
N PRO A 357 20.89 9.43 -6.86
CA PRO A 357 21.98 10.27 -6.37
C PRO A 357 23.08 10.63 -7.41
N ALA A 358 22.66 10.95 -8.63
CA ALA A 358 23.53 11.44 -9.71
C ALA A 358 23.85 12.93 -9.50
N LEU A 359 24.53 13.22 -8.39
CA LEU A 359 24.70 14.61 -7.92
C LEU A 359 25.54 15.49 -8.84
N ARG A 360 26.48 14.92 -9.59
CA ARG A 360 27.27 15.64 -10.58
C ARG A 360 26.40 16.15 -11.72
N GLU A 361 25.66 15.23 -12.32
CA GLU A 361 24.74 15.48 -13.44
C GLU A 361 23.61 16.42 -13.02
N ALA A 362 23.09 16.26 -11.81
CA ALA A 362 22.12 17.17 -11.21
C ALA A 362 22.69 18.59 -11.06
N ALA A 363 23.93 18.72 -10.57
CA ALA A 363 24.58 20.01 -10.41
C ALA A 363 24.83 20.71 -11.76
N GLU A 364 25.34 19.99 -12.75
CA GLU A 364 25.55 20.48 -14.11
C GLU A 364 24.22 20.94 -14.74
N MET A 365 23.16 20.14 -14.59
CA MET A 365 21.83 20.46 -15.07
C MET A 365 21.24 21.71 -14.40
N ILE A 366 21.37 21.84 -13.09
CA ILE A 366 20.88 23.01 -12.33
C ILE A 366 21.54 24.27 -12.86
N LEU A 367 22.87 24.26 -13.00
CA LEU A 367 23.61 25.44 -13.50
C LEU A 367 23.21 25.81 -14.94
N ALA A 368 22.99 24.81 -15.81
CA ALA A 368 22.63 25.01 -17.19
C ALA A 368 21.17 25.48 -17.41
N ARG A 369 20.23 25.00 -16.56
CA ARG A 369 18.79 25.15 -16.78
C ARG A 369 18.04 25.80 -15.62
N GLN A 370 18.73 26.55 -14.76
CA GLN A 370 18.14 27.16 -13.55
C GLN A 370 16.86 27.96 -13.81
N ALA A 371 16.73 28.62 -14.95
CA ALA A 371 15.56 29.42 -15.31
C ALA A 371 14.29 28.58 -15.59
N GLU A 372 14.47 27.32 -15.94
CA GLU A 372 13.38 26.37 -16.23
C GLU A 372 12.87 25.61 -14.99
N LEU A 373 13.64 25.63 -13.91
CA LEU A 373 13.32 24.87 -12.71
C LEU A 373 12.10 25.44 -11.99
N ARG A 374 11.21 24.54 -11.55
CA ARG A 374 9.97 24.82 -10.81
C ARG A 374 9.86 23.90 -9.60
N VAL A 375 10.93 23.90 -8.78
CA VAL A 375 11.06 22.99 -7.65
C VAL A 375 10.22 23.47 -6.48
N ALA A 376 9.56 22.54 -5.77
CA ALA A 376 8.80 22.83 -4.55
C ALA A 376 9.72 23.21 -3.38
N SER A 377 9.18 23.83 -2.33
CA SER A 377 9.95 24.28 -1.16
C SER A 377 10.68 23.14 -0.47
N GLU A 378 9.94 22.04 -0.20
CA GLU A 378 10.46 20.86 0.47
C GLU A 378 11.61 20.21 -0.31
N ASP A 379 11.45 20.05 -1.61
CA ASP A 379 12.48 19.52 -2.50
C ASP A 379 13.69 20.45 -2.61
N THR A 380 13.45 21.76 -2.65
CA THR A 380 14.54 22.75 -2.69
C THR A 380 15.44 22.63 -1.48
N ALA A 381 14.88 22.58 -0.27
CA ALA A 381 15.63 22.42 0.95
C ALA A 381 16.37 21.06 1.02
N LEU A 382 15.70 19.99 0.61
CA LEU A 382 16.28 18.64 0.60
C LEU A 382 17.45 18.55 -0.40
N TRP A 383 17.26 19.04 -1.62
CA TRP A 383 18.26 18.91 -2.70
C TRP A 383 19.41 19.89 -2.54
N SER A 384 19.16 21.13 -2.10
CA SER A 384 20.24 22.07 -1.77
C SER A 384 21.14 21.52 -0.66
N GLY A 385 20.55 20.97 0.40
CA GLY A 385 21.31 20.35 1.49
C GLY A 385 22.19 19.17 1.04
N ARG A 386 21.72 18.36 0.07
CA ARG A 386 22.51 17.25 -0.50
C ARG A 386 23.64 17.72 -1.42
N LEU A 387 23.45 18.86 -2.10
CA LEU A 387 24.40 19.41 -3.06
C LEU A 387 25.48 20.30 -2.39
N GLN A 388 25.14 21.03 -1.32
CA GLN A 388 25.94 22.12 -0.77
C GLN A 388 27.39 21.76 -0.46
N THR A 389 27.68 20.53 -0.04
CA THR A 389 29.02 20.09 0.35
C THR A 389 29.95 19.90 -0.85
N ARG A 390 29.44 19.32 -1.94
CA ARG A 390 30.22 18.95 -3.14
C ARG A 390 30.01 19.90 -4.32
N TYR A 391 28.83 20.48 -4.41
CA TYR A 391 28.40 21.33 -5.54
C TYR A 391 27.69 22.59 -5.03
N PRO A 392 28.39 23.43 -4.23
CA PRO A 392 27.75 24.58 -3.58
C PRO A 392 27.21 25.62 -4.57
N ALA A 393 27.81 25.76 -5.74
CA ALA A 393 27.30 26.65 -6.79
C ALA A 393 25.93 26.20 -7.31
N ALA A 394 25.72 24.86 -7.48
CA ALA A 394 24.42 24.32 -7.89
C ALA A 394 23.38 24.45 -6.78
N ALA A 395 23.76 24.24 -5.52
CA ALA A 395 22.87 24.47 -4.37
C ALA A 395 22.41 25.94 -4.34
N LEU A 396 23.34 26.90 -4.47
CA LEU A 396 23.03 28.32 -4.55
C LEU A 396 22.10 28.66 -5.72
N ALA A 397 22.38 28.13 -6.92
CA ALA A 397 21.54 28.35 -8.11
C ALA A 397 20.12 27.82 -7.89
N LEU A 398 19.97 26.66 -7.25
CA LEU A 398 18.65 26.06 -6.95
C LEU A 398 17.85 26.93 -5.97
N ILE A 399 18.46 27.40 -4.89
CA ILE A 399 17.85 28.29 -3.90
C ILE A 399 17.42 29.59 -4.55
N ARG A 400 18.30 30.21 -5.36
CA ARG A 400 18.00 31.45 -6.08
C ARG A 400 16.86 31.27 -7.09
N SER A 401 16.83 30.14 -7.82
CA SER A 401 15.75 29.81 -8.74
C SER A 401 14.40 29.72 -8.02
N ARG A 402 14.34 29.12 -6.85
CA ARG A 402 13.12 29.05 -6.04
C ARG A 402 12.68 30.41 -5.55
N ALA A 403 13.58 31.23 -5.02
CA ALA A 403 13.27 32.58 -4.56
C ALA A 403 12.73 33.47 -5.70
N LEU A 404 13.36 33.43 -6.87
CA LEU A 404 12.90 34.17 -8.06
C LEU A 404 11.53 33.65 -8.56
N LEU A 405 11.29 32.36 -8.50
CA LEU A 405 9.97 31.80 -8.85
C LEU A 405 8.87 32.35 -7.93
N LEU A 406 9.08 32.35 -6.62
CA LEU A 406 8.15 32.92 -5.65
C LEU A 406 7.94 34.43 -5.85
N ALA A 407 9.00 35.16 -6.10
CA ALA A 407 8.90 36.61 -6.38
C ALA A 407 7.99 36.89 -7.58
N ARG A 408 8.16 36.14 -8.68
CA ARG A 408 7.32 36.24 -9.89
C ARG A 408 5.87 35.89 -9.64
N GLN A 409 5.59 35.07 -8.65
CA GLN A 409 4.23 34.68 -8.19
C GLN A 409 3.60 35.72 -7.25
N GLY A 410 4.27 36.83 -6.96
CA GLY A 410 3.80 37.85 -6.03
C GLY A 410 4.11 37.57 -4.55
N LEU A 411 4.88 36.54 -4.27
CA LEU A 411 5.29 36.13 -2.92
C LEU A 411 6.68 36.65 -2.53
N GLY A 412 7.23 37.64 -3.23
CA GLY A 412 8.58 38.16 -3.02
C GLY A 412 8.89 38.71 -1.62
N ARG A 413 7.84 38.97 -0.80
CA ARG A 413 7.97 39.43 0.60
C ARG A 413 7.59 38.36 1.60
N SER A 414 7.45 37.11 1.20
CA SER A 414 7.13 36.01 2.10
C SER A 414 8.32 35.65 2.98
N ASP A 415 8.02 35.06 4.15
CA ASP A 415 9.07 34.55 5.06
C ASP A 415 9.93 33.50 4.38
N GLU A 416 9.36 32.73 3.43
CA GLU A 416 10.09 31.75 2.64
C GLU A 416 11.17 32.43 1.76
N VAL A 417 10.83 33.50 1.04
CA VAL A 417 11.80 34.22 0.22
C VAL A 417 12.88 34.86 1.06
N HIS A 418 12.52 35.40 2.23
CA HIS A 418 13.52 35.94 3.16
C HIS A 418 14.49 34.86 3.65
N ALA A 419 13.99 33.69 4.07
CA ALA A 419 14.83 32.57 4.49
C ALA A 419 15.76 32.09 3.37
N LEU A 420 15.24 31.92 2.15
CA LEU A 420 16.02 31.54 0.97
C LEU A 420 17.08 32.57 0.63
N SER A 421 16.81 33.88 0.82
CA SER A 421 17.78 34.96 0.56
C SER A 421 18.91 34.93 1.58
N VAL A 422 18.64 34.66 2.85
CA VAL A 422 19.65 34.51 3.91
C VAL A 422 20.53 33.28 3.65
N GLU A 423 19.94 32.16 3.28
CA GLU A 423 20.66 30.95 2.91
C GLU A 423 21.53 31.16 1.67
N ALA A 424 20.99 31.84 0.66
CA ALA A 424 21.72 32.21 -0.57
C ALA A 424 22.92 33.14 -0.27
N ALA A 425 22.78 34.08 0.68
CA ALA A 425 23.88 34.94 1.10
C ALA A 425 25.01 34.12 1.75
N SER A 426 24.68 33.24 2.69
CA SER A 426 25.64 32.36 3.37
C SER A 426 26.39 31.45 2.39
N LEU A 427 25.70 30.82 1.43
CA LEU A 427 26.34 30.00 0.41
C LEU A 427 27.23 30.80 -0.56
N ALA A 428 26.85 32.05 -0.86
CA ALA A 428 27.63 32.92 -1.73
C ALA A 428 28.99 33.31 -1.13
N GLU A 429 29.18 33.21 0.18
CA GLU A 429 30.48 33.43 0.86
C GLU A 429 31.46 32.26 0.67
N THR A 430 30.97 31.11 0.19
CA THR A 430 31.83 29.93 -0.05
C THR A 430 32.79 30.22 -1.23
N PRO A 431 34.12 30.03 -1.05
CA PRO A 431 35.10 30.28 -2.09
C PRO A 431 34.81 29.55 -3.39
N GLY A 432 34.89 30.25 -4.54
CA GLY A 432 34.70 29.69 -5.88
C GLY A 432 33.23 29.55 -6.34
N VAL A 433 32.24 29.71 -5.45
CA VAL A 433 30.82 29.55 -5.81
C VAL A 433 30.35 30.61 -6.79
N LEU A 434 30.83 31.83 -6.67
CA LEU A 434 30.48 32.95 -7.56
C LEU A 434 31.32 33.03 -8.86
N ASP A 435 32.24 32.09 -9.08
CA ASP A 435 33.00 32.03 -10.32
C ASP A 435 32.09 31.74 -11.53
N THR A 436 30.99 31.02 -11.28
CA THR A 436 30.02 30.61 -12.32
C THR A 436 28.64 31.25 -12.16
N LEU A 437 28.41 32.00 -11.10
CA LEU A 437 27.12 32.62 -10.80
C LEU A 437 27.26 34.13 -10.59
N PRO A 438 26.20 34.93 -10.85
CA PRO A 438 26.18 36.37 -10.56
C PRO A 438 26.44 36.64 -9.07
N ALA A 439 27.02 37.81 -8.80
CA ALA A 439 27.21 38.28 -7.43
C ALA A 439 25.89 38.28 -6.63
N HIS A 440 25.97 38.18 -5.32
CA HIS A 440 24.75 38.13 -4.51
C HIS A 440 23.92 39.42 -4.62
N ALA A 441 24.56 40.57 -4.74
CA ALA A 441 23.88 41.86 -4.96
C ALA A 441 23.04 41.86 -6.24
N ALA A 442 23.57 41.34 -7.35
CA ALA A 442 22.80 41.23 -8.59
C ALA A 442 21.59 40.30 -8.46
N PHE A 443 21.69 39.21 -7.69
CA PHE A 443 20.56 38.39 -7.40
C PHE A 443 19.48 39.12 -6.60
N ILE A 444 19.83 39.95 -5.64
CA ILE A 444 18.87 40.76 -4.88
C ILE A 444 18.17 41.77 -5.79
N ASP A 445 18.92 42.44 -6.70
CA ASP A 445 18.33 43.33 -7.69
C ASP A 445 17.33 42.61 -8.61
N ASP A 446 17.65 41.37 -9.03
CA ASP A 446 16.76 40.53 -9.85
C ASP A 446 15.50 40.10 -9.06
N LEU A 447 15.65 39.82 -7.77
CA LEU A 447 14.54 39.45 -6.91
C LEU A 447 13.56 40.60 -6.70
N GLU A 448 14.09 41.83 -6.49
CA GLU A 448 13.29 43.07 -6.41
C GLU A 448 12.59 43.39 -7.72
N ALA A 449 13.27 43.22 -8.84
CA ALA A 449 12.71 43.44 -10.17
C ALA A 449 11.62 42.42 -10.54
N ALA A 450 11.73 41.19 -10.06
CA ALA A 450 10.76 40.13 -10.34
C ALA A 450 9.45 40.28 -9.57
N ALA A 451 9.40 41.10 -8.49
CA ALA A 451 8.20 41.27 -7.68
C ALA A 451 7.19 42.20 -8.35
N PRO A 452 5.95 41.77 -8.66
CA PRO A 452 4.93 42.63 -9.30
C PRO A 452 4.60 43.83 -8.39
N GLY A 453 4.84 45.04 -8.87
CA GLY A 453 4.50 46.31 -8.20
C GLY A 453 5.49 46.78 -7.13
N GLY A 454 6.74 46.37 -7.19
CA GLY A 454 7.80 46.79 -6.28
C GLY A 454 8.19 48.27 -6.49
N SER A 455 7.57 49.20 -5.77
CA SER A 455 8.12 50.51 -5.48
C SER A 455 9.46 50.34 -4.77
N ARG A 456 10.52 50.95 -5.29
CA ARG A 456 11.87 51.02 -4.72
C ARG A 456 11.83 51.50 -3.26
N ARG A 457 11.68 50.62 -2.28
CA ARG A 457 12.01 50.87 -0.86
C ARG A 457 12.62 49.59 -0.26
N GLY A 458 13.92 49.59 -0.35
CA GLY A 458 14.98 49.11 0.51
C GLY A 458 14.84 47.78 1.22
N TRP A 459 15.50 46.76 0.71
CA TRP A 459 16.14 45.74 1.49
C TRP A 459 17.56 46.24 1.83
N ARG A 460 17.75 46.82 3.01
CA ARG A 460 19.06 47.07 3.60
C ARG A 460 19.09 46.52 5.01
#